data_8d0b728661d16cbf2bb0cde519b1d80e
#
_entry.id   8d0b728661d16cbf2bb0cde519b1d80e
#
_cell.length_a   1.000
_cell.length_b   1.000
_cell.length_c   1.000
_cell.angle_alpha   90.00
_cell.angle_beta   90.00
_cell.angle_gamma   90.00
#
_symmetry.space_group_name_H-M   'P 1'
#
loop_
_entity.id
_entity.type
_entity.pdbx_description
1 polymer ?
#
loop_
_entity_poly.entity_id
_entity_poly.type
_entity_poly.pdbx_seq_one_letter_code
_entity_poly.pdbx_strand_id
1 'polypeptide(L)'
;MWSGPRNISTAMMYSFDNREDCHATDEPLYANFLLSTKTPHPDAQEVIENHETDAGVVIPYLTGPIPQNKPIWYQKHMCHHVMDDSDISWINDLTNCFLI
;
A
#
# COMPACT_ATOMS: atom_id res chain seq x y z
N MET A 1 5.67 -0.92 -5.78
CA MET A 1 6.26 -2.26 -5.63
C MET A 1 5.21 -3.27 -5.20
N TRP A 2 5.12 -4.37 -5.88
CA TRP A 2 4.25 -5.49 -5.53
C TRP A 2 5.10 -6.65 -5.03
N SER A 3 4.72 -7.26 -3.91
CA SER A 3 5.54 -8.29 -3.27
C SER A 3 4.68 -9.41 -2.69
N GLY A 4 5.26 -10.60 -2.61
CA GLY A 4 4.72 -11.70 -1.82
C GLY A 4 5.26 -11.68 -0.40
N PRO A 5 4.74 -12.54 0.49
CA PRO A 5 5.22 -12.60 1.88
C PRO A 5 6.65 -13.10 1.96
N ARG A 6 7.37 -12.66 3.00
CA ARG A 6 8.74 -13.07 3.32
C ARG A 6 9.79 -12.68 2.27
N ASN A 7 9.52 -11.69 1.44
CA ASN A 7 10.52 -11.09 0.59
C ASN A 7 11.24 -9.95 1.33
N ILE A 8 12.33 -9.45 0.75
CA ILE A 8 13.08 -8.33 1.33
C ILE A 8 12.43 -6.97 1.04
N SER A 9 11.13 -6.96 0.78
CA SER A 9 10.39 -5.77 0.35
C SER A 9 10.43 -4.63 1.38
N THR A 10 10.41 -4.96 2.67
CA THR A 10 10.48 -3.95 3.73
C THR A 10 11.83 -3.24 3.74
N ALA A 11 12.93 -3.99 3.60
CA ALA A 11 14.27 -3.40 3.52
C ALA A 11 14.40 -2.49 2.30
N MET A 12 13.86 -2.90 1.16
CA MET A 12 13.85 -2.09 -0.05
C MET A 12 13.03 -0.81 0.13
N MET A 13 11.87 -0.91 0.78
CA MET A 13 11.03 0.25 1.09
C MET A 13 11.81 1.26 1.95
N TYR A 14 12.52 0.81 2.98
CA TYR A 14 13.31 1.71 3.83
C TYR A 14 14.44 2.37 3.08
N SER A 15 15.01 1.72 2.07
CA SER A 15 16.01 2.36 1.20
C SER A 15 15.45 3.59 0.50
N PHE A 16 14.19 3.52 0.05
CA PHE A 16 13.51 4.67 -0.56
C PHE A 16 13.06 5.69 0.48
N ASP A 17 12.58 5.23 1.64
CA ASP A 17 12.12 6.12 2.71
C ASP A 17 13.25 7.00 3.26
N ASN A 18 14.48 6.54 3.22
CA ASN A 18 15.63 7.31 3.65
C ASN A 18 16.02 8.44 2.69
N ARG A 19 15.41 8.50 1.51
CA ARG A 19 15.66 9.58 0.56
C ARG A 19 14.82 10.79 0.91
N GLU A 20 15.40 11.98 0.83
CA GLU A 20 14.68 13.23 1.09
C GLU A 20 13.64 13.54 0.01
N ASP A 21 13.82 13.02 -1.21
CA ASP A 21 12.95 13.27 -2.35
C ASP A 21 11.82 12.24 -2.50
N CYS A 22 11.68 11.31 -1.56
CA CYS A 22 10.74 10.21 -1.66
C CYS A 22 9.82 10.13 -0.44
N HIS A 23 8.53 9.96 -0.69
CA HIS A 23 7.56 9.56 0.32
C HIS A 23 7.29 8.06 0.18
N ALA A 24 7.38 7.30 1.27
CA ALA A 24 7.16 5.86 1.26
C ALA A 24 5.88 5.51 2.01
N THR A 25 5.06 4.65 1.41
CA THR A 25 3.82 4.13 2.01
C THR A 25 3.90 2.62 2.06
N ASP A 26 3.69 2.05 3.24
CA ASP A 26 3.80 0.62 3.48
C ASP A 26 2.43 -0.03 3.57
N GLU A 27 2.17 -0.96 2.66
CA GLU A 27 1.00 -1.85 2.68
C GLU A 27 -0.33 -1.13 2.97
N PRO A 28 -0.71 -0.11 2.17
CA PRO A 28 -1.87 0.72 2.49
C PRO A 28 -3.21 -0.03 2.44
N LEU A 29 -3.28 -1.17 1.75
CA LEU A 29 -4.49 -1.99 1.66
C LEU A 29 -4.56 -3.10 2.71
N TYR A 30 -3.60 -3.17 3.63
CA TYR A 30 -3.53 -4.23 4.63
C TYR A 30 -4.74 -4.24 5.57
N ALA A 31 -5.13 -3.09 6.09
CA ALA A 31 -6.28 -3.00 6.98
C ALA A 31 -7.59 -3.41 6.29
N ASN A 32 -7.76 -3.03 5.03
CA ASN A 32 -8.89 -3.48 4.22
C ASN A 32 -8.88 -4.99 4.04
N PHE A 33 -7.73 -5.57 3.75
CA PHE A 33 -7.57 -7.03 3.60
C PHE A 33 -7.96 -7.76 4.89
N LEU A 34 -7.46 -7.31 6.04
CA LEU A 34 -7.76 -7.93 7.33
C LEU A 34 -9.24 -7.88 7.67
N LEU A 35 -9.87 -6.74 7.45
CA LEU A 35 -11.29 -6.57 7.72
C LEU A 35 -12.14 -7.43 6.79
N SER A 36 -11.84 -7.45 5.51
CA SER A 36 -12.64 -8.14 4.49
C SER A 36 -12.53 -9.66 4.57
N THR A 37 -11.34 -10.17 4.87
CA THR A 37 -11.09 -11.63 4.92
C THR A 37 -11.28 -12.22 6.30
N LYS A 38 -11.35 -11.37 7.34
CA LYS A 38 -11.41 -11.80 8.75
C LYS A 38 -10.28 -12.76 9.10
N THR A 39 -9.12 -12.57 8.46
CA THR A 39 -7.95 -13.42 8.68
C THR A 39 -7.46 -13.27 10.11
N PRO A 40 -7.30 -14.37 10.87
CA PRO A 40 -6.76 -14.31 12.22
C PRO A 40 -5.29 -13.88 12.18
N HIS A 41 -4.98 -12.81 12.89
CA HIS A 41 -3.63 -12.29 13.02
C HIS A 41 -3.51 -11.67 14.41
N PRO A 42 -2.38 -11.84 15.13
CA PRO A 42 -2.26 -11.34 16.49
C PRO A 42 -2.53 -9.85 16.64
N ASP A 43 -2.15 -9.07 15.64
CA ASP A 43 -2.26 -7.61 15.66
C ASP A 43 -3.41 -7.08 14.79
N ALA A 44 -4.29 -7.97 14.27
CA ALA A 44 -5.32 -7.57 13.32
C ALA A 44 -6.23 -6.47 13.86
N GLN A 45 -6.68 -6.59 15.11
CA GLN A 45 -7.57 -5.61 15.72
C GLN A 45 -6.90 -4.23 15.82
N GLU A 46 -5.64 -4.20 16.23
CA GLU A 46 -4.88 -2.95 16.33
C GLU A 46 -4.69 -2.30 14.96
N VAL A 47 -4.38 -3.09 13.93
CA VAL A 47 -4.23 -2.59 12.57
C VAL A 47 -5.54 -2.00 12.07
N ILE A 48 -6.66 -2.71 12.26
CA ILE A 48 -7.99 -2.24 11.83
C ILE A 48 -8.38 -0.94 12.53
N GLU A 49 -8.06 -0.79 13.80
CA GLU A 49 -8.40 0.41 14.58
C GLU A 49 -7.55 1.63 14.20
N ASN A 50 -6.31 1.44 13.79
CA ASN A 50 -5.34 2.53 13.58
C ASN A 50 -5.10 2.88 12.11
N HIS A 51 -5.63 2.11 11.16
CA HIS A 51 -5.43 2.33 9.73
C HIS A 51 -6.76 2.42 9.00
N GLU A 52 -6.77 3.10 7.86
CA GLU A 52 -7.96 3.21 7.03
C GLU A 52 -8.31 1.83 6.44
N THR A 53 -9.54 1.38 6.67
CA THR A 53 -10.04 0.08 6.20
C THR A 53 -10.85 0.16 4.92
N ASP A 54 -11.29 1.34 4.52
CA ASP A 54 -12.14 1.52 3.33
C ASP A 54 -11.27 1.75 2.09
N ALA A 55 -11.25 0.77 1.19
CA ALA A 55 -10.54 0.88 -0.08
C ALA A 55 -11.04 2.07 -0.91
N GLY A 56 -12.31 2.45 -0.78
CA GLY A 56 -12.86 3.63 -1.45
C GLY A 56 -12.27 4.95 -0.96
N VAL A 57 -11.59 4.96 0.19
CA VAL A 57 -10.83 6.11 0.70
C VAL A 57 -9.35 5.96 0.36
N VAL A 58 -8.80 4.76 0.53
CA VAL A 58 -7.36 4.50 0.32
C VAL A 58 -6.98 4.68 -1.14
N ILE A 59 -7.74 4.12 -2.07
CA ILE A 59 -7.39 4.14 -3.50
C ILE A 59 -7.35 5.57 -4.07
N PRO A 60 -8.33 6.45 -3.83
CA PRO A 60 -8.22 7.85 -4.27
C PRO A 60 -7.00 8.57 -3.68
N TYR A 61 -6.62 8.26 -2.45
CA TYR A 61 -5.40 8.81 -1.84
C TYR A 61 -4.16 8.36 -2.60
N LEU A 62 -4.07 7.06 -2.94
CA LEU A 62 -2.90 6.49 -3.63
C LEU A 62 -2.74 7.01 -5.06
N THR A 63 -3.82 7.42 -5.69
CA THR A 63 -3.81 7.92 -7.08
C THR A 63 -3.83 9.44 -7.15
N GLY A 64 -3.88 10.12 -6.00
CA GLY A 64 -3.88 11.57 -5.90
C GLY A 64 -2.48 12.19 -5.86
N PRO A 65 -2.37 13.43 -5.39
CA PRO A 65 -1.08 14.12 -5.28
C PRO A 65 -0.14 13.40 -4.34
N ILE A 66 1.16 13.48 -4.63
CA ILE A 66 2.19 12.88 -3.76
C ILE A 66 2.25 13.66 -2.45
N PRO A 67 2.17 12.97 -1.28
CA PRO A 67 2.22 13.62 0.02
C PRO A 67 3.49 14.45 0.21
N GLN A 68 3.38 15.55 0.98
CA GLN A 68 4.49 16.43 1.32
C GLN A 68 5.16 17.10 0.11
N ASN A 69 4.47 17.16 -1.04
CA ASN A 69 5.00 17.73 -2.29
C ASN A 69 6.33 17.11 -2.75
N LYS A 70 6.56 15.85 -2.40
CA LYS A 70 7.78 15.16 -2.83
C LYS A 70 7.66 14.71 -4.28
N PRO A 71 8.77 14.64 -5.03
CA PRO A 71 8.75 14.24 -6.44
C PRO A 71 8.55 12.74 -6.66
N ILE A 72 8.82 11.91 -5.65
CA ILE A 72 8.75 10.46 -5.75
C ILE A 72 7.85 9.91 -4.65
N TRP A 73 6.99 8.97 -5.03
CA TRP A 73 6.16 8.22 -4.08
C TRP A 73 6.41 6.74 -4.25
N TYR A 74 7.03 6.13 -3.26
CA TYR A 74 7.23 4.69 -3.22
C TYR A 74 6.08 4.04 -2.45
N GLN A 75 5.30 3.20 -3.14
CA GLN A 75 4.21 2.44 -2.52
C GLN A 75 4.56 0.97 -2.53
N LYS A 76 4.60 0.37 -1.34
CA LYS A 76 4.80 -1.07 -1.20
C LYS A 76 3.44 -1.73 -1.05
N HIS A 77 3.14 -2.68 -1.91
CA HIS A 77 1.91 -3.47 -1.87
C HIS A 77 2.21 -4.95 -1.78
N MET A 78 1.42 -5.66 -0.98
CA MET A 78 1.47 -7.12 -0.94
C MET A 78 0.43 -7.67 -1.90
N CYS A 79 0.84 -8.61 -2.75
CA CYS A 79 -0.06 -9.16 -3.77
C CYS A 79 -1.32 -9.78 -3.18
N HIS A 80 -1.22 -10.42 -2.01
CA HIS A 80 -2.37 -11.06 -1.38
C HIS A 80 -3.36 -10.07 -0.72
N HIS A 81 -3.01 -8.78 -0.59
CA HIS A 81 -3.94 -7.78 -0.11
C HIS A 81 -4.96 -7.35 -1.18
N VAL A 82 -4.71 -7.68 -2.43
CA VAL A 82 -5.66 -7.49 -3.53
C VAL A 82 -6.42 -8.78 -3.72
N MET A 83 -7.70 -8.76 -3.37
CA MET A 83 -8.55 -9.95 -3.46
C MET A 83 -8.95 -10.22 -4.92
N ASP A 84 -9.26 -11.49 -5.24
CA ASP A 84 -9.55 -11.92 -6.61
C ASP A 84 -10.70 -11.15 -7.26
N ASP A 85 -11.70 -10.71 -6.47
CA ASP A 85 -12.84 -9.95 -6.94
C ASP A 85 -12.65 -8.43 -6.85
N SER A 86 -11.46 -7.97 -6.46
CA SER A 86 -11.16 -6.56 -6.34
C SER A 86 -10.88 -5.94 -7.71
N ASP A 87 -11.40 -4.75 -7.93
CA ASP A 87 -11.07 -3.96 -9.11
C ASP A 87 -9.69 -3.32 -8.91
N ILE A 88 -8.75 -3.67 -9.78
CA ILE A 88 -7.38 -3.12 -9.77
C ILE A 88 -7.14 -2.11 -10.88
N SER A 89 -8.20 -1.68 -11.57
CA SER A 89 -8.07 -0.72 -12.69
C SER A 89 -7.50 0.64 -12.24
N TRP A 90 -7.56 0.96 -10.94
CA TRP A 90 -6.98 2.18 -10.40
C TRP A 90 -5.47 2.31 -10.65
N ILE A 91 -4.78 1.20 -10.91
CA ILE A 91 -3.34 1.23 -11.26
C ILE A 91 -3.11 2.05 -12.53
N ASN A 92 -4.08 2.05 -13.44
CA ASN A 92 -4.00 2.82 -14.69
C ASN A 92 -4.09 4.34 -14.46
N ASP A 93 -4.57 4.77 -13.30
CA ASP A 93 -4.65 6.19 -12.95
C ASP A 93 -3.33 6.73 -12.40
N LEU A 94 -2.36 5.87 -12.14
CA LEU A 94 -1.03 6.27 -11.71
C LEU A 94 -0.22 6.75 -12.92
N THR A 95 0.25 8.00 -12.86
CA THR A 95 1.04 8.59 -13.94
C THR A 95 2.54 8.43 -13.65
N ASN A 96 3.32 8.20 -14.70
CA ASN A 96 4.77 8.02 -14.59
C ASN A 96 5.15 6.94 -13.57
N CYS A 97 4.43 5.83 -13.58
CA CYS A 97 4.58 4.75 -12.61
C CYS A 97 5.51 3.66 -13.15
N PHE A 98 6.43 3.21 -12.29
CA PHE A 98 7.24 2.03 -12.56
C PHE A 98 6.82 0.91 -11.61
N LEU A 99 6.50 -0.26 -12.16
CA LEU A 99 6.18 -1.45 -11.38
C LEU A 99 7.47 -2.24 -11.13
N ILE A 100 7.70 -2.53 -9.88
CA ILE A 100 8.87 -3.31 -9.45
C ILE A 100 8.40 -4.63 -8.84
#